data_b06ebbb36b5f56b23a623bc1422a0e7f
#
_entry.id   b06ebbb36b5f56b23a623bc1422a0e7f
#
_cell.length_a   1.000
_cell.length_b   1.000
_cell.length_c   1.000
_cell.angle_alpha   90.00
_cell.angle_beta   90.00
_cell.angle_gamma   90.00
#
_symmetry.space_group_name_H-M   'P 1'
#
loop_
_entity.id
_entity.type
_entity.pdbx_description
1 polymer ?
#
loop_
_entity_poly.entity_id
_entity_poly.type
_entity_poly.pdbx_seq_one_letter_code
_entity_poly.pdbx_strand_id
1 'polypeptide(L)'
;MQWFVIMVRSPQEIAARFVAARCDAAPLAEFPGSLPADLDSAYSIQDIAIGNWPRRIAGWKVGRIPVELEGRFGIDRLAGPIFDDTIQSVADGGNVRMSAFQGGFAAIEAEYVAVIGRDAPRGKTSWAIEDAAAMVEKLCIGLEVASSPLATINELGPTAVVSDFGNNAGLIVG
;
A
#
# COMPACT_ATOMS: atom_id res chain seq x y z
N MET A 1 -25.10 28.56 -18.05
CA MET A 1 -25.28 27.36 -17.22
C MET A 1 -24.25 26.33 -17.72
N GLN A 2 -23.14 26.21 -17.02
CA GLN A 2 -22.02 25.38 -17.45
C GLN A 2 -22.21 23.96 -16.84
N TRP A 3 -22.45 22.96 -17.66
CA TRP A 3 -22.60 21.59 -17.23
C TRP A 3 -21.20 21.06 -16.93
N PHE A 4 -20.88 20.85 -15.67
CA PHE A 4 -19.72 20.05 -15.27
C PHE A 4 -20.07 18.58 -15.54
N VAL A 5 -19.52 18.02 -16.59
CA VAL A 5 -19.51 16.57 -16.79
C VAL A 5 -18.52 16.01 -15.78
N ILE A 6 -19.01 15.44 -14.69
CA ILE A 6 -18.19 14.62 -13.79
C ILE A 6 -17.82 13.37 -14.60
N MET A 7 -16.63 13.32 -15.14
CA MET A 7 -16.11 12.11 -15.77
C MET A 7 -15.85 11.08 -14.66
N VAL A 8 -16.76 10.14 -14.51
CA VAL A 8 -16.55 8.97 -13.67
C VAL A 8 -15.50 8.09 -14.34
N ARG A 9 -14.29 8.05 -13.78
CA ARG A 9 -13.22 7.19 -14.27
C ARG A 9 -13.43 5.76 -13.81
N SER A 10 -13.13 4.82 -14.68
CA SER A 10 -13.13 3.40 -14.37
C SER A 10 -12.01 3.03 -13.37
N PRO A 11 -12.11 1.89 -12.66
CA PRO A 11 -11.02 1.39 -11.83
C PRO A 11 -9.69 1.25 -12.59
N GLN A 12 -9.74 0.86 -13.87
CA GLN A 12 -8.58 0.76 -14.76
C GLN A 12 -7.89 2.11 -14.98
N GLU A 13 -8.66 3.16 -15.21
CA GLU A 13 -8.12 4.52 -15.42
C GLU A 13 -7.54 5.08 -14.11
N ILE A 14 -8.15 4.80 -12.96
CA ILE A 14 -7.63 5.20 -11.64
C ILE A 14 -6.31 4.49 -11.37
N ALA A 15 -6.26 3.17 -11.53
CA ALA A 15 -5.06 2.36 -11.35
C ALA A 15 -3.91 2.83 -12.28
N ALA A 16 -4.21 3.03 -13.56
CA ALA A 16 -3.21 3.50 -14.53
C ALA A 16 -2.62 4.87 -14.15
N ARG A 17 -3.41 5.77 -13.58
CA ARG A 17 -2.93 7.09 -13.14
C ARG A 17 -2.05 7.01 -11.91
N PHE A 18 -2.37 6.17 -10.93
CA PHE A 18 -1.48 5.92 -9.79
C PHE A 18 -0.16 5.31 -10.24
N VAL A 19 -0.22 4.27 -11.09
CA VAL A 19 0.99 3.63 -11.63
C VAL A 19 1.85 4.64 -12.40
N ALA A 20 1.27 5.45 -13.29
CA ALA A 20 2.00 6.47 -14.03
C ALA A 20 2.63 7.51 -13.09
N ALA A 21 1.87 8.04 -12.13
CA ALA A 21 2.37 9.02 -11.17
C ALA A 21 3.54 8.49 -10.33
N ARG A 22 3.48 7.20 -9.94
CA ARG A 22 4.57 6.54 -9.22
C ARG A 22 5.80 6.31 -10.10
N CYS A 23 5.62 5.86 -11.34
CA CYS A 23 6.73 5.66 -12.29
C CYS A 23 7.43 6.97 -12.64
N ASP A 24 6.66 8.04 -12.84
CA ASP A 24 7.17 9.35 -13.23
C ASP A 24 7.61 10.21 -12.03
N ALA A 25 7.44 9.70 -10.80
CA ALA A 25 7.64 10.44 -9.55
C ALA A 25 6.90 11.79 -9.54
N ALA A 26 5.72 11.83 -10.14
CA ALA A 26 4.92 13.04 -10.34
C ALA A 26 3.78 13.12 -9.31
N PRO A 27 3.57 14.27 -8.63
CA PRO A 27 2.49 14.41 -7.66
C PRO A 27 1.11 14.40 -8.34
N LEU A 28 0.11 13.90 -7.61
CA LEU A 28 -1.30 13.99 -7.96
C LEU A 28 -1.95 15.11 -7.13
N ALA A 29 -2.62 16.04 -7.80
CA ALA A 29 -3.31 17.13 -7.12
C ALA A 29 -4.56 16.67 -6.34
N GLU A 30 -5.19 15.59 -6.82
CA GLU A 30 -6.42 15.02 -6.26
C GLU A 30 -6.46 13.49 -6.53
N PHE A 31 -7.35 12.79 -5.86
CA PHE A 31 -7.62 11.38 -6.16
C PHE A 31 -8.03 11.25 -7.63
N PRO A 32 -7.43 10.32 -8.40
CA PRO A 32 -7.55 10.31 -9.86
C PRO A 32 -8.89 9.77 -10.37
N GLY A 33 -9.98 10.08 -9.72
CA GLY A 33 -11.35 9.71 -10.10
C GLY A 33 -12.33 9.84 -8.94
N SER A 34 -13.38 9.03 -8.92
CA SER A 34 -14.27 8.92 -7.77
C SER A 34 -13.64 8.04 -6.70
N LEU A 35 -13.65 8.49 -5.45
CA LEU A 35 -13.17 7.70 -4.33
C LEU A 35 -14.02 6.44 -4.17
N PRO A 36 -13.41 5.24 -4.04
CA PRO A 36 -14.16 4.00 -3.82
C PRO A 36 -15.01 4.06 -2.56
N ALA A 37 -16.23 3.55 -2.64
CA ALA A 37 -17.17 3.57 -1.52
C ALA A 37 -16.82 2.54 -0.43
N ASP A 38 -16.16 1.44 -0.82
CA ASP A 38 -15.82 0.31 0.00
C ASP A 38 -14.41 -0.24 -0.31
N LEU A 39 -13.92 -1.14 0.54
CA LEU A 39 -12.59 -1.72 0.39
C LEU A 39 -12.49 -2.69 -0.79
N ASP A 40 -13.55 -3.41 -1.14
CA ASP A 40 -13.52 -4.35 -2.27
C ASP A 40 -13.28 -3.60 -3.58
N SER A 41 -13.94 -2.47 -3.77
CA SER A 41 -13.71 -1.57 -4.90
C SER A 41 -12.29 -0.99 -4.90
N ALA A 42 -11.76 -0.63 -3.73
CA ALA A 42 -10.41 -0.11 -3.58
C ALA A 42 -9.34 -1.20 -3.87
N TYR A 43 -9.54 -2.42 -3.37
CA TYR A 43 -8.67 -3.56 -3.69
C TYR A 43 -8.74 -3.95 -5.17
N SER A 44 -9.89 -3.83 -5.82
CA SER A 44 -9.98 -4.02 -7.28
C SER A 44 -9.10 -3.05 -8.05
N ILE A 45 -9.01 -1.78 -7.61
CA ILE A 45 -8.07 -0.80 -8.18
C ILE A 45 -6.62 -1.21 -7.89
N GLN A 46 -6.30 -1.62 -6.65
CA GLN A 46 -4.97 -2.07 -6.26
C GLN A 46 -4.53 -3.29 -7.10
N ASP A 47 -5.40 -4.29 -7.29
CA ASP A 47 -5.10 -5.49 -8.07
C ASP A 47 -4.78 -5.15 -9.53
N ILE A 48 -5.55 -4.24 -10.13
CA ILE A 48 -5.27 -3.75 -11.48
C ILE A 48 -3.93 -3.00 -11.52
N ALA A 49 -3.66 -2.17 -10.53
CA ALA A 49 -2.40 -1.43 -10.44
C ALA A 49 -1.20 -2.38 -10.26
N ILE A 50 -1.32 -3.42 -9.44
CA ILE A 50 -0.32 -4.49 -9.28
C ILE A 50 -0.07 -5.18 -10.62
N GLY A 51 -1.12 -5.53 -11.36
CA GLY A 51 -1.00 -6.15 -12.68
C GLY A 51 -0.28 -5.28 -13.72
N ASN A 52 -0.32 -3.96 -13.55
CA ASN A 52 0.35 -2.98 -14.41
C ASN A 52 1.75 -2.58 -13.88
N TRP A 53 2.12 -2.98 -12.66
CA TRP A 53 3.40 -2.62 -12.06
C TRP A 53 4.53 -3.52 -12.58
N PRO A 54 5.70 -2.96 -12.95
CA PRO A 54 6.75 -3.73 -13.63
C PRO A 54 7.62 -4.57 -12.68
N ARG A 55 7.28 -4.64 -11.40
CA ARG A 55 8.05 -5.34 -10.37
C ARG A 55 7.23 -6.41 -9.67
N ARG A 56 7.93 -7.36 -9.07
CA ARG A 56 7.35 -8.47 -8.35
C ARG A 56 7.05 -8.08 -6.90
N ILE A 57 5.92 -8.53 -6.36
CA ILE A 57 5.64 -8.42 -4.93
C ILE A 57 6.64 -9.32 -4.17
N ALA A 58 7.29 -8.76 -3.16
CA ALA A 58 8.18 -9.46 -2.25
C ALA A 58 7.67 -9.47 -0.81
N GLY A 59 6.65 -8.68 -0.50
CA GLY A 59 6.02 -8.63 0.81
C GLY A 59 4.74 -7.83 0.81
N TRP A 60 4.15 -7.69 2.00
CA TRP A 60 2.92 -6.93 2.24
C TRP A 60 3.07 -6.08 3.48
N LYS A 61 2.77 -4.80 3.39
CA LYS A 61 2.51 -3.96 4.55
C LYS A 61 1.10 -4.22 5.06
N VAL A 62 0.89 -4.09 6.38
CA VAL A 62 -0.42 -4.23 7.02
C VAL A 62 -0.65 -3.00 7.90
N GLY A 63 -1.46 -2.07 7.41
CA GLY A 63 -1.81 -0.85 8.12
C GLY A 63 -3.08 -1.00 8.97
N ARG A 64 -3.20 -0.18 10.02
CA ARG A 64 -4.42 -0.11 10.82
C ARG A 64 -5.43 0.84 10.19
N ILE A 65 -6.69 0.42 10.15
CA ILE A 65 -7.80 1.32 9.86
C ILE A 65 -8.10 2.13 11.13
N PRO A 66 -8.32 3.45 11.04
CA PRO A 66 -8.72 4.25 12.19
C PRO A 66 -9.94 3.66 12.91
N VAL A 67 -9.90 3.63 14.25
CA VAL A 67 -10.91 2.96 15.09
C VAL A 67 -12.33 3.45 14.79
N GLU A 68 -12.49 4.73 14.51
CA GLU A 68 -13.76 5.35 14.15
C GLU A 68 -14.32 4.86 12.80
N LEU A 69 -13.50 4.26 11.96
CA LEU A 69 -13.89 3.73 10.66
C LEU A 69 -14.01 2.20 10.63
N GLU A 70 -13.54 1.49 11.67
CA GLU A 70 -13.59 0.03 11.75
C GLU A 70 -15.04 -0.48 11.59
N GLY A 71 -16.02 0.18 12.24
CA GLY A 71 -17.44 -0.19 12.13
C GLY A 71 -18.01 -0.02 10.73
N ARG A 72 -17.47 0.91 9.93
CA ARG A 72 -17.87 1.13 8.53
C ARG A 72 -17.36 0.03 7.62
N PHE A 73 -16.13 -0.41 7.82
CA PHE A 73 -15.47 -1.36 6.92
C PHE A 73 -15.55 -2.82 7.40
N GLY A 74 -15.95 -3.05 8.66
CA GLY A 74 -16.07 -4.40 9.24
C GLY A 74 -14.74 -5.11 9.50
N ILE A 75 -13.62 -4.41 9.33
CA ILE A 75 -12.26 -4.89 9.58
C ILE A 75 -11.41 -3.76 10.16
N ASP A 76 -10.30 -4.11 10.81
CA ASP A 76 -9.40 -3.17 11.47
C ASP A 76 -8.03 -3.02 10.76
N ARG A 77 -7.83 -3.74 9.65
CA ARG A 77 -6.56 -3.75 8.91
C ARG A 77 -6.79 -3.61 7.41
N LEU A 78 -5.82 -3.02 6.75
CA LEU A 78 -5.67 -3.00 5.29
C LEU A 78 -4.28 -3.49 4.90
N ALA A 79 -4.13 -3.95 3.65
CA ALA A 79 -2.86 -4.43 3.12
C ALA A 79 -2.48 -3.69 1.84
N GLY A 80 -1.17 -3.52 1.65
CA GLY A 80 -0.58 -3.00 0.42
C GLY A 80 0.67 -3.78 0.04
N PRO A 81 0.99 -3.92 -1.27
CA PRO A 81 2.16 -4.64 -1.72
C PRO A 81 3.45 -3.90 -1.41
N ILE A 82 4.52 -4.66 -1.12
CA ILE A 82 5.90 -4.18 -1.09
C ILE A 82 6.61 -4.86 -2.25
N PHE A 83 7.21 -4.07 -3.14
CA PHE A 83 7.87 -4.59 -4.33
C PHE A 83 9.35 -4.87 -4.09
N ASP A 84 9.90 -5.85 -4.83
CA ASP A 84 11.24 -6.39 -4.61
C ASP A 84 12.38 -5.36 -4.78
N ASP A 85 12.19 -4.34 -5.60
CA ASP A 85 13.16 -3.26 -5.83
C ASP A 85 13.11 -2.15 -4.77
N THR A 86 12.14 -2.18 -3.86
CA THR A 86 11.97 -1.18 -2.80
C THR A 86 12.33 -1.71 -1.40
N ILE A 87 12.87 -2.94 -1.31
CA ILE A 87 13.34 -3.52 -0.05
C ILE A 87 14.85 -3.34 0.04
N GLN A 88 15.31 -2.80 1.16
CA GLN A 88 16.73 -2.67 1.47
C GLN A 88 17.02 -3.26 2.85
N SER A 89 18.18 -3.86 3.00
CA SER A 89 18.70 -4.29 4.31
C SER A 89 19.84 -3.38 4.73
N VAL A 90 19.93 -3.10 6.02
CA VAL A 90 20.99 -2.27 6.58
C VAL A 90 21.61 -2.98 7.77
N ALA A 91 22.94 -2.98 7.83
CA ALA A 91 23.66 -3.41 9.02
C ALA A 91 23.69 -2.27 10.06
N ASP A 92 23.92 -2.62 11.33
CA ASP A 92 24.03 -1.67 12.42
C ASP A 92 24.96 -0.49 12.11
N GLY A 93 24.45 0.72 12.30
CA GLY A 93 25.19 1.96 12.01
C GLY A 93 25.32 2.31 10.53
N GLY A 94 24.67 1.54 9.64
CA GLY A 94 24.65 1.81 8.21
C GLY A 94 23.70 2.95 7.83
N ASN A 95 23.87 3.46 6.60
CA ASN A 95 23.01 4.46 6.00
C ASN A 95 22.29 3.87 4.78
N VAL A 96 20.99 4.12 4.68
CA VAL A 96 20.15 3.74 3.55
C VAL A 96 19.51 4.99 2.96
N ARG A 97 19.41 5.03 1.63
CA ARG A 97 18.66 6.07 0.92
C ARG A 97 17.41 5.46 0.32
N MET A 98 16.27 6.02 0.66
CA MET A 98 14.97 5.64 0.12
C MET A 98 14.35 6.83 -0.59
N SER A 99 13.59 6.55 -1.66
CA SER A 99 12.84 7.58 -2.38
C SER A 99 11.51 7.86 -1.72
N ALA A 100 11.08 9.12 -1.77
CA ALA A 100 9.74 9.56 -1.40
C ALA A 100 9.22 10.53 -2.45
N PHE A 101 7.88 10.65 -2.56
CA PHE A 101 7.25 11.51 -3.58
C PHE A 101 7.32 12.98 -3.17
N GLN A 102 8.08 13.78 -3.91
CA GLN A 102 8.10 15.23 -3.72
C GLN A 102 6.74 15.83 -4.10
N GLY A 103 6.16 16.62 -3.21
CA GLY A 103 4.82 17.18 -3.39
C GLY A 103 3.68 16.21 -3.14
N GLY A 104 4.00 14.97 -2.73
CA GLY A 104 3.08 13.96 -2.26
C GLY A 104 3.09 13.81 -0.73
N PHE A 105 2.61 12.67 -0.24
CA PHE A 105 2.72 12.26 1.17
C PHE A 105 4.04 11.52 1.40
N ALA A 106 4.68 11.73 2.56
CA ALA A 106 5.82 10.94 3.01
C ALA A 106 5.89 10.88 4.54
N ALA A 107 6.15 9.67 5.06
CA ALA A 107 6.43 9.39 6.46
C ALA A 107 7.40 8.21 6.59
N ILE A 108 8.04 8.08 7.75
CA ILE A 108 8.81 6.90 8.14
C ILE A 108 8.14 6.31 9.35
N GLU A 109 7.84 5.01 9.28
CA GLU A 109 7.12 4.27 10.30
C GLU A 109 8.01 3.13 10.83
N ALA A 110 8.15 3.03 12.15
CA ALA A 110 8.86 1.91 12.78
C ALA A 110 7.96 0.68 12.78
N GLU A 111 8.48 -0.44 12.28
CA GLU A 111 7.71 -1.64 12.01
C GLU A 111 8.33 -2.92 12.55
N TYR A 112 7.48 -3.90 12.87
CA TYR A 112 7.89 -5.29 12.98
C TYR A 112 7.79 -5.95 11.61
N VAL A 113 8.90 -6.52 11.15
CA VAL A 113 8.98 -7.22 9.86
C VAL A 113 9.00 -8.73 10.12
N ALA A 114 7.91 -9.40 9.76
CA ALA A 114 7.84 -10.86 9.80
C ALA A 114 8.36 -11.44 8.49
N VAL A 115 9.49 -12.13 8.55
CA VAL A 115 10.02 -12.91 7.43
C VAL A 115 9.31 -14.24 7.37
N ILE A 116 8.64 -14.52 6.25
CA ILE A 116 7.89 -15.76 6.05
C ILE A 116 8.82 -16.85 5.51
N GLY A 117 8.94 -17.96 6.25
CA GLY A 117 9.89 -19.03 5.94
C GLY A 117 9.38 -20.09 4.97
N ARG A 118 8.10 -20.07 4.61
CA ARG A 118 7.50 -21.04 3.68
C ARG A 118 6.26 -20.47 3.01
N ASP A 119 5.94 -20.96 1.83
CA ASP A 119 4.74 -20.58 1.11
C ASP A 119 3.46 -21.00 1.85
N ALA A 120 2.44 -20.16 1.78
CA ALA A 120 1.12 -20.50 2.27
C ALA A 120 0.52 -21.65 1.45
N PRO A 121 -0.17 -22.61 2.10
CA PRO A 121 -0.86 -23.68 1.38
C PRO A 121 -1.86 -23.09 0.38
N ARG A 122 -1.82 -23.60 -0.85
CA ARG A 122 -2.68 -23.12 -1.92
C ARG A 122 -4.16 -23.21 -1.54
N GLY A 123 -4.89 -22.10 -1.69
CA GLY A 123 -6.33 -22.04 -1.38
C GLY A 123 -6.69 -21.93 0.10
N LYS A 124 -5.72 -21.84 1.01
CA LYS A 124 -6.00 -21.59 2.43
C LYS A 124 -6.25 -20.09 2.63
N THR A 125 -7.50 -19.69 2.82
CA THR A 125 -7.94 -18.31 3.03
C THR A 125 -8.30 -17.98 4.48
N SER A 126 -8.42 -19.00 5.35
CA SER A 126 -8.69 -18.84 6.78
C SER A 126 -7.52 -19.37 7.60
N TRP A 127 -7.10 -18.58 8.59
CA TRP A 127 -5.92 -18.85 9.40
C TRP A 127 -6.24 -18.68 10.88
N ALA A 128 -5.86 -19.64 11.70
CA ALA A 128 -5.71 -19.42 13.14
C ALA A 128 -4.41 -18.63 13.38
N ILE A 129 -4.35 -17.90 14.48
CA ILE A 129 -3.17 -17.08 14.84
C ILE A 129 -1.93 -17.99 14.95
N GLU A 130 -2.07 -19.16 15.55
CA GLU A 130 -1.00 -20.14 15.74
C GLU A 130 -0.46 -20.67 14.41
N ASP A 131 -1.34 -20.92 13.44
CA ASP A 131 -0.96 -21.36 12.09
C ASP A 131 -0.21 -20.27 11.36
N ALA A 132 -0.68 -19.01 11.44
CA ALA A 132 -0.01 -17.86 10.83
C ALA A 132 1.35 -17.60 11.49
N ALA A 133 1.42 -17.63 12.81
CA ALA A 133 2.68 -17.47 13.56
C ALA A 133 3.71 -18.55 13.20
N ALA A 134 3.27 -19.80 12.96
CA ALA A 134 4.15 -20.89 12.55
C ALA A 134 4.73 -20.73 11.13
N MET A 135 4.25 -19.76 10.34
CA MET A 135 4.81 -19.39 9.03
C MET A 135 6.01 -18.45 9.15
N VAL A 136 6.12 -17.73 10.28
CA VAL A 136 7.18 -16.75 10.52
C VAL A 136 8.49 -17.47 10.85
N GLU A 137 9.51 -17.26 10.04
CA GLU A 137 10.87 -17.76 10.25
C GLU A 137 11.68 -16.83 11.15
N LYS A 138 11.55 -15.52 10.92
CA LYS A 138 12.30 -14.49 11.63
C LYS A 138 11.43 -13.26 11.86
N LEU A 139 11.60 -12.62 13.01
CA LEU A 139 11.04 -11.29 13.28
C LEU A 139 12.18 -10.29 13.38
N CYS A 140 12.09 -9.21 12.60
CA CYS A 140 13.05 -8.11 12.58
C CYS A 140 12.37 -6.81 12.97
N ILE A 141 13.17 -5.82 13.35
CA ILE A 141 12.75 -4.43 13.37
C ILE A 141 13.06 -3.84 12.00
N GLY A 142 12.17 -3.03 11.48
CA GLY A 142 12.36 -2.34 10.21
C GLY A 142 11.75 -0.96 10.20
N LEU A 143 11.86 -0.30 9.07
CA LEU A 143 11.25 0.99 8.80
C LEU A 143 10.48 0.91 7.50
N GLU A 144 9.19 1.23 7.53
CA GLU A 144 8.44 1.49 6.29
C GLU A 144 8.67 2.92 5.84
N VAL A 145 8.87 3.09 4.55
CA VAL A 145 8.72 4.39 3.89
C VAL A 145 7.29 4.45 3.36
N ALA A 146 6.42 5.07 4.13
CA ALA A 146 5.05 5.34 3.69
C ALA A 146 5.08 6.59 2.82
N SER A 147 4.81 6.46 1.51
CA SER A 147 4.80 7.58 0.59
C SER A 147 3.85 7.35 -0.59
N SER A 148 3.20 8.41 -1.02
CA SER A 148 2.22 8.43 -2.11
C SER A 148 2.41 9.67 -2.97
N PRO A 149 2.19 9.61 -4.29
CA PRO A 149 2.11 10.81 -5.12
C PRO A 149 0.95 11.74 -4.74
N LEU A 150 -0.04 11.26 -3.97
CA LEU A 150 -1.19 12.02 -3.51
C LEU A 150 -0.96 12.54 -2.08
N ALA A 151 -0.78 13.85 -1.91
CA ALA A 151 -0.47 14.46 -0.62
C ALA A 151 -1.57 14.22 0.44
N THR A 152 -2.83 14.20 0.03
CA THR A 152 -4.00 14.03 0.90
C THR A 152 -4.42 12.58 1.10
N ILE A 153 -3.56 11.60 0.76
CA ILE A 153 -3.91 10.15 0.74
C ILE A 153 -4.53 9.67 2.04
N ASN A 154 -3.96 10.06 3.18
CA ASN A 154 -4.44 9.63 4.51
C ASN A 154 -5.71 10.36 4.93
N GLU A 155 -5.88 11.63 4.54
CA GLU A 155 -7.08 12.43 4.80
C GLU A 155 -8.30 11.87 4.06
N LEU A 156 -8.10 11.31 2.87
CA LEU A 156 -9.15 10.66 2.08
C LEU A 156 -9.54 9.28 2.64
N GLY A 157 -8.71 8.71 3.50
CA GLY A 157 -9.01 7.52 4.29
C GLY A 157 -8.68 6.18 3.61
N PRO A 158 -9.13 5.07 4.24
CA PRO A 158 -8.66 3.73 3.91
C PRO A 158 -8.82 3.31 2.45
N THR A 159 -9.91 3.70 1.78
CA THR A 159 -10.14 3.34 0.37
C THR A 159 -9.17 4.02 -0.58
N ALA A 160 -8.75 5.27 -0.29
CA ALA A 160 -7.70 5.94 -1.04
C ALA A 160 -6.35 5.25 -0.82
N VAL A 161 -6.02 4.97 0.45
CA VAL A 161 -4.76 4.30 0.85
C VAL A 161 -4.62 2.95 0.16
N VAL A 162 -5.67 2.10 0.19
CA VAL A 162 -5.66 0.81 -0.51
C VAL A 162 -5.47 0.98 -2.01
N SER A 163 -6.16 1.94 -2.63
CA SER A 163 -6.07 2.15 -4.09
C SER A 163 -4.67 2.51 -4.57
N ASP A 164 -3.80 3.05 -3.70
CA ASP A 164 -2.42 3.41 -4.00
C ASP A 164 -1.42 2.56 -3.18
N PHE A 165 -1.49 1.23 -3.34
CA PHE A 165 -0.56 0.26 -2.76
C PHE A 165 -0.42 0.35 -1.23
N GLY A 166 -1.51 0.74 -0.52
CA GLY A 166 -1.45 0.96 0.91
C GLY A 166 -0.53 2.11 1.32
N ASN A 167 -0.29 3.07 0.43
CA ASN A 167 0.72 4.15 0.49
C ASN A 167 2.17 3.68 0.72
N ASN A 168 2.49 2.40 0.48
CA ASN A 168 3.86 1.91 0.60
C ASN A 168 4.76 2.44 -0.53
N ALA A 169 5.98 2.83 -0.18
CA ALA A 169 7.05 3.19 -1.12
C ALA A 169 8.37 2.46 -0.84
N GLY A 170 8.41 1.64 0.21
CA GLY A 170 9.55 0.77 0.47
C GLY A 170 9.68 0.32 1.91
N LEU A 171 10.60 -0.61 2.12
CA LEU A 171 10.89 -1.24 3.40
C LEU A 171 12.40 -1.30 3.63
N ILE A 172 12.83 -0.92 4.83
CA ILE A 172 14.18 -1.13 5.32
C ILE A 172 14.11 -2.21 6.38
N VAL A 173 14.89 -3.27 6.21
CA VAL A 173 14.98 -4.40 7.16
C VAL A 173 16.30 -4.30 7.92
N GLY A 174 16.20 -4.24 9.26
CA GLY A 174 17.35 -4.21 10.17
C GLY A 174 17.82 -5.61 10.60
#